data_cf758005dd481d9769bd436c86e697d4
#
_entry.id   cf758005dd481d9769bd436c86e697d4
#
_cell.length_a   1.000
_cell.length_b   1.000
_cell.length_c   1.000
_cell.angle_alpha   90.00
_cell.angle_beta   90.00
_cell.angle_gamma   90.00
#
_symmetry.space_group_name_H-M   'P 1'
#
loop_
_entity.id
_entity.type
_entity.pdbx_description
1 polymer ?
#
loop_
_entity_poly.entity_id
_entity_poly.type
_entity_poly.pdbx_seq_one_letter_code
_entity_poly.pdbx_strand_id
1 'polypeptide(L)'
;MKKIAVILFLNALCLCSFAGTRRALVIGIGEYEDPAWERIHGDRDAWAVAGMLRENGFRNLSVLVGRVATKAAIVAQFELLAGRCETGDTVYVHFSGHGQLMTDVDGDESDGWDESWIPYDACRKYCPRDRGERHLCDDEINALLTSVRERIGEDGLLAVSVDACHAGDSTRRPEQNTVVRGVYDGFVIPSSGRHRAARRRERWLTLSACRDYQLNQELPDGSGRLSAALCTLAAELCGLENDELLAKISEFYNRNGARSRLPQAPIMTGETDIRRFSDIFVKRD
;
A
#
# COMPACT_ATOMS: atom_id res chain seq x y z
N MET A 1 1.05 -33.81 -67.92
CA MET A 1 1.66 -32.82 -67.02
C MET A 1 0.65 -32.44 -65.96
N LYS A 2 0.76 -33.04 -64.74
CA LYS A 2 -0.17 -32.78 -63.62
C LYS A 2 0.38 -31.61 -62.79
N LYS A 3 -0.36 -30.51 -62.66
CA LYS A 3 -0.01 -29.40 -61.80
C LYS A 3 -0.41 -29.74 -60.37
N ILE A 4 0.56 -29.83 -59.48
CA ILE A 4 0.36 -30.00 -58.03
C ILE A 4 0.19 -28.59 -57.45
N ALA A 5 -1.00 -28.29 -56.96
CA ALA A 5 -1.25 -27.05 -56.19
C ALA A 5 -0.85 -27.31 -54.74
N VAL A 6 0.20 -26.62 -54.27
CA VAL A 6 0.61 -26.56 -52.89
C VAL A 6 -0.24 -25.53 -52.17
N ILE A 7 -1.16 -25.98 -51.33
CA ILE A 7 -1.94 -25.10 -50.44
C ILE A 7 -1.11 -24.89 -49.17
N LEU A 8 -0.52 -23.68 -49.05
CA LEU A 8 0.10 -23.19 -47.79
C LEU A 8 -1.01 -22.82 -46.82
N PHE A 9 -1.22 -23.63 -45.79
CA PHE A 9 -2.02 -23.25 -44.62
C PHE A 9 -1.18 -22.28 -43.76
N LEU A 10 -1.46 -21.01 -43.87
CA LEU A 10 -0.95 -19.99 -42.95
C LEU A 10 -1.74 -20.11 -41.63
N ASN A 11 -1.16 -20.82 -40.65
CA ASN A 11 -1.66 -20.75 -39.27
C ASN A 11 -1.40 -19.33 -38.74
N ALA A 12 -2.37 -18.46 -38.84
CA ALA A 12 -2.40 -17.23 -38.09
C ALA A 12 -2.62 -17.60 -36.60
N LEU A 13 -1.53 -17.79 -35.86
CA LEU A 13 -1.60 -17.72 -34.39
C LEU A 13 -2.14 -16.32 -34.05
N CYS A 14 -3.42 -16.25 -33.74
CA CYS A 14 -4.04 -15.09 -33.11
C CYS A 14 -3.40 -15.01 -31.72
N LEU A 15 -2.34 -14.21 -31.57
CA LEU A 15 -1.81 -13.79 -30.28
C LEU A 15 -2.90 -12.89 -29.67
N CYS A 16 -3.89 -13.53 -29.04
CA CYS A 16 -4.75 -12.83 -28.10
C CYS A 16 -3.83 -12.36 -26.97
N SER A 17 -3.39 -11.10 -27.07
CA SER A 17 -2.82 -10.42 -25.91
C SER A 17 -3.92 -10.36 -24.86
N PHE A 18 -3.95 -11.33 -23.98
CA PHE A 18 -4.80 -11.26 -22.80
C PHE A 18 -4.24 -10.11 -21.96
N ALA A 19 -4.87 -8.96 -22.04
CA ALA A 19 -4.64 -7.93 -21.03
C ALA A 19 -4.92 -8.58 -19.67
N GLY A 20 -3.91 -8.60 -18.80
CA GLY A 20 -4.01 -9.26 -17.49
C GLY A 20 -5.20 -8.72 -16.69
N THR A 21 -5.70 -9.51 -15.77
CA THR A 21 -6.81 -9.12 -14.91
C THR A 21 -6.35 -8.04 -13.92
N ARG A 22 -7.23 -7.07 -13.65
CA ARG A 22 -6.99 -6.03 -12.65
C ARG A 22 -7.61 -6.44 -11.31
N ARG A 23 -6.76 -6.67 -10.30
CA ARG A 23 -7.14 -7.15 -8.96
C ARG A 23 -6.71 -6.15 -7.91
N ALA A 24 -7.45 -6.06 -6.80
CA ALA A 24 -7.05 -5.21 -5.70
C ALA A 24 -7.40 -5.80 -4.33
N LEU A 25 -6.55 -5.47 -3.36
CA LEU A 25 -6.82 -5.60 -1.93
C LEU A 25 -6.77 -4.21 -1.31
N VAL A 26 -7.88 -3.79 -0.71
CA VAL A 26 -8.03 -2.48 -0.09
C VAL A 26 -8.32 -2.68 1.39
N ILE A 27 -7.49 -2.09 2.25
CA ILE A 27 -7.57 -2.24 3.70
C ILE A 27 -7.74 -0.85 4.30
N GLY A 28 -8.73 -0.67 5.17
CA GLY A 28 -8.96 0.61 5.84
C GLY A 28 -9.47 0.47 7.27
N ILE A 29 -8.79 1.12 8.20
CA ILE A 29 -9.08 1.00 9.63
C ILE A 29 -9.21 2.40 10.22
N GLY A 30 -10.39 2.71 10.76
CA GLY A 30 -10.68 3.99 11.41
C GLY A 30 -10.78 3.88 12.93
N GLU A 31 -11.23 2.72 13.43
CA GLU A 31 -11.33 2.40 14.86
C GLU A 31 -10.63 1.08 15.12
N TYR A 32 -10.07 0.93 16.30
CA TYR A 32 -9.27 -0.23 16.72
C TYR A 32 -9.88 -0.91 17.95
N GLU A 33 -9.56 -2.18 18.17
CA GLU A 33 -10.00 -2.92 19.36
C GLU A 33 -9.40 -2.34 20.63
N ASP A 34 -8.11 -1.91 20.56
CA ASP A 34 -7.46 -1.21 21.66
C ASP A 34 -7.84 0.27 21.64
N PRO A 35 -8.59 0.78 22.66
CA PRO A 35 -8.99 2.17 22.73
C PRO A 35 -7.83 3.16 22.95
N ALA A 36 -6.60 2.69 23.14
CA ALA A 36 -5.42 3.51 23.20
C ALA A 36 -5.02 4.09 21.81
N TRP A 37 -5.54 3.52 20.72
CA TRP A 37 -5.40 4.08 19.38
C TRP A 37 -6.40 5.23 19.19
N GLU A 38 -5.90 6.36 18.70
CA GLU A 38 -6.77 7.45 18.30
C GLU A 38 -7.64 7.05 17.10
N ARG A 39 -8.88 7.53 17.08
CA ARG A 39 -9.78 7.33 15.94
C ARG A 39 -9.29 8.16 14.76
N ILE A 40 -9.26 7.52 13.59
CA ILE A 40 -8.97 8.12 12.29
C ILE A 40 -10.06 7.71 11.28
N HIS A 41 -9.88 7.99 9.98
CA HIS A 41 -10.91 7.71 8.98
C HIS A 41 -10.43 6.80 7.83
N GLY A 42 -9.50 5.89 8.11
CA GLY A 42 -8.99 4.94 7.11
C GLY A 42 -10.05 4.03 6.50
N ASP A 43 -11.12 3.75 7.25
CA ASP A 43 -12.28 3.02 6.78
C ASP A 43 -13.02 3.75 5.63
N ARG A 44 -13.14 5.06 5.71
CA ARG A 44 -13.75 5.91 4.67
C ARG A 44 -12.87 5.97 3.43
N ASP A 45 -11.55 6.08 3.61
CA ASP A 45 -10.59 6.09 2.51
C ASP A 45 -10.63 4.79 1.72
N ALA A 46 -10.71 3.64 2.41
CA ALA A 46 -10.79 2.35 1.73
C ALA A 46 -11.99 2.27 0.79
N TRP A 47 -13.15 2.79 1.20
CA TRP A 47 -14.33 2.82 0.32
C TRP A 47 -14.17 3.78 -0.85
N ALA A 48 -13.56 4.96 -0.63
CA ALA A 48 -13.28 5.93 -1.69
C ALA A 48 -12.30 5.35 -2.73
N VAL A 49 -11.19 4.76 -2.26
CA VAL A 49 -10.19 4.11 -3.13
C VAL A 49 -10.80 2.91 -3.86
N ALA A 50 -11.61 2.08 -3.21
CA ALA A 50 -12.30 0.98 -3.88
C ALA A 50 -13.26 1.48 -4.99
N GLY A 51 -13.90 2.62 -4.79
CA GLY A 51 -14.71 3.31 -5.80
C GLY A 51 -13.86 3.74 -6.99
N MET A 52 -12.78 4.47 -6.74
CA MET A 52 -11.80 4.91 -7.74
C MET A 52 -11.24 3.74 -8.55
N LEU A 53 -10.87 2.65 -7.88
CA LEU A 53 -10.35 1.45 -8.55
C LEU A 53 -11.38 0.80 -9.48
N ARG A 54 -12.66 0.71 -9.07
CA ARG A 54 -13.73 0.19 -9.94
C ARG A 54 -13.88 1.02 -11.21
N GLU A 55 -13.80 2.34 -11.09
CA GLU A 55 -13.82 3.26 -12.22
C GLU A 55 -12.60 3.11 -13.13
N ASN A 56 -11.49 2.62 -12.59
CA ASN A 56 -10.26 2.30 -13.32
C ASN A 56 -10.16 0.82 -13.74
N GLY A 57 -11.29 0.11 -13.85
CA GLY A 57 -11.37 -1.21 -14.44
C GLY A 57 -11.00 -2.38 -13.52
N PHE A 58 -10.75 -2.15 -12.24
CA PHE A 58 -10.57 -3.22 -11.26
C PHE A 58 -11.92 -3.86 -10.97
N ARG A 59 -12.07 -5.14 -11.31
CA ARG A 59 -13.33 -5.90 -11.11
C ARG A 59 -13.22 -6.90 -9.97
N ASN A 60 -12.01 -7.36 -9.68
CA ASN A 60 -11.71 -8.32 -8.60
C ASN A 60 -11.12 -7.55 -7.41
N LEU A 61 -12.00 -7.01 -6.55
CA LEU A 61 -11.61 -6.26 -5.35
C LEU A 61 -12.00 -7.00 -4.09
N SER A 62 -11.05 -7.15 -3.18
CA SER A 62 -11.30 -7.47 -1.77
C SER A 62 -11.16 -6.19 -0.95
N VAL A 63 -12.13 -5.92 -0.08
CA VAL A 63 -12.12 -4.72 0.78
C VAL A 63 -12.30 -5.17 2.22
N LEU A 64 -11.29 -4.90 3.06
CA LEU A 64 -11.31 -5.15 4.50
C LEU A 64 -11.41 -3.81 5.23
N VAL A 65 -12.49 -3.61 6.00
CA VAL A 65 -12.74 -2.32 6.66
C VAL A 65 -13.06 -2.51 8.14
N GLY A 66 -12.40 -1.74 8.99
CA GLY A 66 -12.66 -1.70 10.43
C GLY A 66 -12.44 -3.06 11.09
N ARG A 67 -13.41 -3.55 11.85
CA ARG A 67 -13.29 -4.76 12.70
C ARG A 67 -12.92 -6.05 11.97
N VAL A 68 -13.17 -6.13 10.68
CA VAL A 68 -12.81 -7.33 9.90
C VAL A 68 -11.37 -7.28 9.39
N ALA A 69 -10.69 -6.14 9.51
CA ALA A 69 -9.30 -5.97 9.10
C ALA A 69 -8.32 -6.39 10.23
N THR A 70 -8.52 -7.57 10.81
CA THR A 70 -7.56 -8.18 11.75
C THR A 70 -6.31 -8.66 11.01
N LYS A 71 -5.19 -8.83 11.72
CA LYS A 71 -3.96 -9.38 11.09
C LYS A 71 -4.23 -10.69 10.36
N ALA A 72 -4.90 -11.62 11.01
CA ALA A 72 -5.21 -12.91 10.41
C ALA A 72 -6.06 -12.79 9.12
N ALA A 73 -7.06 -11.89 9.12
CA ALA A 73 -7.89 -11.65 7.94
C ALA A 73 -7.10 -10.97 6.81
N ILE A 74 -6.20 -10.03 7.12
CA ILE A 74 -5.33 -9.38 6.14
C ILE A 74 -4.43 -10.41 5.47
N VAL A 75 -3.73 -11.24 6.26
CA VAL A 75 -2.86 -12.32 5.75
C VAL A 75 -3.65 -13.28 4.85
N ALA A 76 -4.81 -13.76 5.32
CA ALA A 76 -5.66 -14.66 4.53
C ALA A 76 -6.12 -14.03 3.20
N GLN A 77 -6.39 -12.72 3.17
CA GLN A 77 -6.76 -12.04 1.92
C GLN A 77 -5.58 -11.86 0.97
N PHE A 78 -4.36 -11.67 1.46
CA PHE A 78 -3.16 -11.70 0.62
C PHE A 78 -2.94 -13.09 0.01
N GLU A 79 -3.10 -14.16 0.79
CA GLU A 79 -2.99 -15.53 0.30
C GLU A 79 -4.03 -15.85 -0.77
N LEU A 80 -5.30 -15.43 -0.56
CA LEU A 80 -6.37 -15.55 -1.53
C LEU A 80 -6.09 -14.73 -2.80
N LEU A 81 -5.55 -13.52 -2.66
CA LEU A 81 -5.16 -12.67 -3.78
C LEU A 81 -4.07 -13.35 -4.60
N ALA A 82 -2.97 -13.77 -3.96
CA ALA A 82 -1.87 -14.49 -4.62
C ALA A 82 -2.36 -15.76 -5.31
N GLY A 83 -3.24 -16.54 -4.66
CA GLY A 83 -3.81 -17.76 -5.24
C GLY A 83 -4.69 -17.54 -6.48
N ARG A 84 -5.20 -16.31 -6.69
CA ARG A 84 -6.02 -15.93 -7.86
C ARG A 84 -5.24 -15.19 -8.94
N CYS A 85 -4.03 -14.76 -8.64
CA CYS A 85 -3.19 -14.04 -9.59
C CYS A 85 -2.64 -14.93 -10.68
N GLU A 86 -2.54 -14.38 -11.87
CA GLU A 86 -1.98 -15.00 -13.06
C GLU A 86 -0.91 -14.09 -13.68
N THR A 87 -0.03 -14.64 -14.49
CA THR A 87 1.03 -13.88 -15.17
C THR A 87 0.44 -12.74 -16.01
N GLY A 88 1.01 -11.54 -15.85
CA GLY A 88 0.55 -10.34 -16.55
C GLY A 88 -0.57 -9.58 -15.86
N ASP A 89 -1.06 -10.03 -14.68
CA ASP A 89 -2.07 -9.30 -13.92
C ASP A 89 -1.55 -7.95 -13.41
N THR A 90 -2.46 -6.99 -13.28
CA THR A 90 -2.23 -5.74 -12.56
C THR A 90 -2.84 -5.87 -11.17
N VAL A 91 -2.00 -5.81 -10.14
CA VAL A 91 -2.43 -5.91 -8.75
C VAL A 91 -2.19 -4.60 -8.02
N TYR A 92 -3.20 -4.15 -7.31
CA TYR A 92 -3.13 -2.97 -6.46
C TYR A 92 -3.44 -3.30 -5.01
N VAL A 93 -2.56 -2.89 -4.10
CA VAL A 93 -2.79 -2.99 -2.66
C VAL A 93 -2.87 -1.61 -2.06
N HIS A 94 -3.88 -1.35 -1.23
CA HIS A 94 -4.03 -0.12 -0.49
C HIS A 94 -4.18 -0.39 0.99
N PHE A 95 -3.42 0.34 1.80
CA PHE A 95 -3.57 0.38 3.24
C PHE A 95 -3.82 1.82 3.71
N SER A 96 -4.86 2.03 4.48
CA SER A 96 -5.15 3.30 5.15
C SER A 96 -5.47 3.03 6.62
N GLY A 97 -4.59 3.48 7.52
CA GLY A 97 -4.68 3.18 8.94
C GLY A 97 -3.55 3.84 9.74
N HIS A 98 -3.38 3.40 10.99
CA HIS A 98 -2.19 3.75 11.76
C HIS A 98 -0.98 2.93 11.33
N GLY A 99 0.20 3.53 11.46
CA GLY A 99 1.47 2.85 11.44
C GLY A 99 2.21 3.05 12.75
N GLN A 100 3.13 2.14 13.07
CA GLN A 100 3.98 2.22 14.26
C GLN A 100 5.30 1.52 13.98
N LEU A 101 6.40 2.05 14.54
CA LEU A 101 7.65 1.30 14.63
C LEU A 101 7.51 0.19 15.69
N MET A 102 8.06 -0.97 15.42
CA MET A 102 8.17 -2.07 16.38
C MET A 102 9.61 -2.54 16.48
N THR A 103 9.95 -3.22 17.58
CA THR A 103 11.31 -3.75 17.76
C THR A 103 11.65 -4.68 16.59
N ASP A 104 12.74 -4.40 15.89
CA ASP A 104 13.36 -5.30 14.94
C ASP A 104 13.79 -6.58 15.65
N VAL A 105 13.11 -7.68 15.34
CA VAL A 105 13.32 -8.99 15.99
C VAL A 105 14.37 -9.79 15.24
N ASP A 106 14.49 -9.63 13.94
CA ASP A 106 15.37 -10.43 13.09
C ASP A 106 16.73 -9.76 12.79
N GLY A 107 16.86 -8.45 13.06
CA GLY A 107 18.10 -7.69 13.07
C GLY A 107 18.59 -7.28 11.69
N ASP A 108 17.69 -7.12 10.72
CA ASP A 108 18.03 -6.67 9.37
C ASP A 108 18.00 -5.14 9.22
N GLU A 109 17.31 -4.41 10.12
CA GLU A 109 17.29 -2.96 10.13
C GLU A 109 18.43 -2.36 10.98
N SER A 110 19.08 -1.32 10.41
CA SER A 110 20.25 -0.70 11.02
C SER A 110 19.96 0.13 12.27
N ASP A 111 18.74 0.64 12.39
CA ASP A 111 18.27 1.46 13.51
C ASP A 111 17.59 0.62 14.60
N GLY A 112 17.30 -0.65 14.31
CA GLY A 112 16.70 -1.63 15.24
C GLY A 112 15.17 -1.53 15.32
N TRP A 113 14.52 -0.98 14.28
CA TRP A 113 13.08 -0.82 14.20
C TRP A 113 12.53 -1.30 12.88
N ASP A 114 11.48 -2.16 12.94
CA ASP A 114 10.63 -2.51 11.82
C ASP A 114 9.47 -1.52 11.70
N GLU A 115 9.06 -1.20 10.50
CA GLU A 115 7.81 -0.49 10.23
C GLU A 115 6.64 -1.47 10.24
N SER A 116 5.50 -1.07 10.80
CA SER A 116 4.34 -1.96 10.82
C SER A 116 3.04 -1.27 10.43
N TRP A 117 2.21 -1.94 9.65
CA TRP A 117 0.80 -1.62 9.53
C TRP A 117 0.06 -2.11 10.76
N ILE A 118 -0.86 -1.32 11.27
CA ILE A 118 -1.60 -1.65 12.49
C ILE A 118 -2.96 -2.25 12.11
N PRO A 119 -3.15 -3.59 12.27
CA PRO A 119 -4.44 -4.23 12.11
C PRO A 119 -5.42 -3.84 13.22
N TYR A 120 -6.72 -4.09 12.98
CA TYR A 120 -7.78 -3.76 13.93
C TYR A 120 -7.55 -4.31 15.34
N ASP A 121 -6.99 -5.52 15.45
CA ASP A 121 -6.81 -6.28 16.70
C ASP A 121 -5.46 -6.03 17.38
N ALA A 122 -4.58 -5.20 16.82
CA ALA A 122 -3.27 -4.88 17.40
C ALA A 122 -3.39 -3.94 18.61
N CYS A 123 -2.65 -4.24 19.67
CA CYS A 123 -2.52 -3.34 20.82
C CYS A 123 -1.48 -2.24 20.55
N ARG A 124 -1.70 -1.07 21.10
CA ARG A 124 -0.73 0.04 20.98
C ARG A 124 0.58 -0.19 21.72
N LYS A 125 0.57 -1.02 22.76
CA LYS A 125 1.74 -1.35 23.58
C LYS A 125 1.78 -2.83 23.87
N TYR A 126 2.99 -3.34 24.05
CA TYR A 126 3.23 -4.71 24.49
C TYR A 126 2.37 -5.06 25.72
N CYS A 127 1.60 -6.12 25.62
CA CYS A 127 0.73 -6.59 26.69
C CYS A 127 0.47 -8.11 26.56
N PRO A 128 -0.16 -8.76 27.56
CA PRO A 128 -0.44 -10.20 27.47
C PRO A 128 -1.31 -10.64 26.30
N ARG A 129 -2.09 -9.73 25.71
CA ARG A 129 -2.96 -9.99 24.55
C ARG A 129 -2.25 -9.79 23.20
N ASP A 130 -1.14 -9.05 23.20
CA ASP A 130 -0.36 -8.74 22.02
C ASP A 130 1.11 -8.54 22.41
N ARG A 131 1.94 -9.46 21.96
CA ARG A 131 3.38 -9.45 22.19
C ARG A 131 4.16 -9.10 20.92
N GLY A 132 3.46 -8.56 19.90
CA GLY A 132 3.93 -8.23 18.56
C GLY A 132 3.30 -9.09 17.46
N GLU A 133 2.67 -10.22 17.84
CA GLU A 133 2.06 -11.14 16.88
C GLU A 133 0.85 -10.56 16.12
N ARG A 134 0.29 -9.43 16.59
CA ARG A 134 -0.86 -8.78 15.95
C ARG A 134 -0.47 -7.58 15.07
N HIS A 135 0.78 -7.13 15.13
CA HIS A 135 1.32 -6.14 14.21
C HIS A 135 1.69 -6.82 12.89
N LEU A 136 1.52 -6.13 11.79
CA LEU A 136 1.93 -6.61 10.47
C LEU A 136 3.19 -5.83 10.07
N CYS A 137 4.38 -6.39 10.40
CA CYS A 137 5.66 -5.74 10.12
C CYS A 137 6.00 -5.79 8.63
N ASP A 138 6.94 -4.96 8.22
CA ASP A 138 7.36 -4.83 6.83
C ASP A 138 7.94 -6.12 6.26
N ASP A 139 8.64 -6.94 7.03
CA ASP A 139 9.09 -8.27 6.63
C ASP A 139 7.94 -9.20 6.23
N GLU A 140 6.87 -9.23 7.04
CA GLU A 140 5.69 -10.01 6.74
C GLU A 140 4.96 -9.44 5.51
N ILE A 141 4.85 -8.11 5.41
CA ILE A 141 4.29 -7.42 4.25
C ILE A 141 5.10 -7.76 2.99
N ASN A 142 6.43 -7.70 3.07
CA ASN A 142 7.35 -8.05 1.99
C ASN A 142 7.19 -9.51 1.55
N ALA A 143 7.02 -10.43 2.49
CA ALA A 143 6.77 -11.84 2.17
C ALA A 143 5.43 -12.03 1.43
N LEU A 144 4.37 -11.36 1.89
CA LEU A 144 3.05 -11.40 1.27
C LEU A 144 3.06 -10.79 -0.14
N LEU A 145 3.67 -9.63 -0.31
CA LEU A 145 3.81 -8.95 -1.62
C LEU A 145 4.69 -9.77 -2.58
N THR A 146 5.76 -10.39 -2.07
CA THR A 146 6.61 -11.30 -2.86
C THR A 146 5.78 -12.46 -3.42
N SER A 147 4.90 -13.05 -2.61
CA SER A 147 4.05 -14.15 -3.07
C SER A 147 3.11 -13.72 -4.22
N VAL A 148 2.59 -12.51 -4.16
CA VAL A 148 1.80 -11.91 -5.25
C VAL A 148 2.68 -11.65 -6.48
N ARG A 149 3.86 -11.05 -6.28
CA ARG A 149 4.82 -10.73 -7.35
C ARG A 149 5.22 -11.96 -8.15
N GLU A 150 5.51 -13.07 -7.47
CA GLU A 150 5.88 -14.33 -8.09
C GLU A 150 4.77 -14.89 -8.99
N ARG A 151 3.51 -14.69 -8.61
CA ARG A 151 2.35 -15.14 -9.39
C ARG A 151 2.13 -14.33 -10.65
N ILE A 152 2.24 -13.01 -10.56
CA ILE A 152 2.00 -12.14 -11.72
C ILE A 152 3.18 -12.08 -12.69
N GLY A 153 4.36 -12.59 -12.30
CA GLY A 153 5.55 -12.64 -13.15
C GLY A 153 6.08 -11.27 -13.56
N GLU A 154 7.10 -11.21 -14.39
CA GLU A 154 7.77 -9.97 -14.79
C GLU A 154 6.87 -9.02 -15.61
N ASP A 155 5.89 -9.56 -16.33
CA ASP A 155 4.98 -8.75 -17.18
C ASP A 155 3.85 -8.10 -16.38
N GLY A 156 3.60 -8.57 -15.15
CA GLY A 156 2.56 -8.02 -14.28
C GLY A 156 2.98 -6.72 -13.60
N LEU A 157 2.01 -5.91 -13.17
CA LEU A 157 2.23 -4.73 -12.33
C LEU A 157 1.74 -4.99 -10.91
N LEU A 158 2.62 -4.80 -9.92
CA LEU A 158 2.24 -4.73 -8.51
C LEU A 158 2.50 -3.31 -8.00
N ALA A 159 1.46 -2.63 -7.59
CA ALA A 159 1.53 -1.29 -7.01
C ALA A 159 0.87 -1.28 -5.62
N VAL A 160 1.51 -0.63 -4.68
CA VAL A 160 1.07 -0.50 -3.29
C VAL A 160 0.93 0.97 -2.94
N SER A 161 -0.13 1.36 -2.26
CA SER A 161 -0.22 2.69 -1.65
C SER A 161 -0.46 2.58 -0.15
N VAL A 162 0.28 3.37 0.63
CA VAL A 162 0.26 3.34 2.09
C VAL A 162 -0.08 4.72 2.63
N ASP A 163 -1.27 4.86 3.19
CA ASP A 163 -1.73 6.09 3.85
C ASP A 163 -1.68 5.91 5.38
N ALA A 164 -0.47 5.70 5.86
CA ALA A 164 -0.10 5.52 7.27
C ALA A 164 1.22 6.24 7.56
N CYS A 165 1.60 6.32 8.82
CA CYS A 165 2.84 6.94 9.28
C CYS A 165 3.57 6.01 10.23
N HIS A 166 4.87 5.85 10.00
CA HIS A 166 5.77 5.08 10.88
C HIS A 166 6.78 5.98 11.63
N ALA A 167 6.51 7.29 11.72
CA ALA A 167 7.45 8.28 12.25
C ALA A 167 7.76 8.06 13.73
N GLY A 168 8.88 7.40 14.02
CA GLY A 168 9.35 7.14 15.37
C GLY A 168 10.10 8.32 16.03
N ASP A 169 10.64 9.27 15.28
CA ASP A 169 11.53 10.34 15.84
C ASP A 169 11.17 11.74 15.33
N SER A 170 9.88 12.06 15.27
CA SER A 170 9.50 13.45 15.02
C SER A 170 9.52 14.23 16.34
N THR A 171 10.54 15.07 16.52
CA THR A 171 10.64 16.01 17.65
C THR A 171 9.57 17.12 17.61
N ARG A 172 8.76 17.17 16.56
CA ARG A 172 7.71 18.17 16.36
C ARG A 172 6.35 17.56 16.66
N ARG A 173 5.70 18.07 17.71
CA ARG A 173 4.30 17.72 18.02
C ARG A 173 3.35 18.34 17.00
N PRO A 174 2.27 17.64 16.60
CA PRO A 174 1.23 18.23 15.77
C PRO A 174 0.59 19.43 16.48
N GLU A 175 0.11 20.38 15.69
CA GLU A 175 -0.70 21.50 16.22
C GLU A 175 -2.02 20.95 16.81
N GLN A 176 -2.60 21.70 17.77
CA GLN A 176 -3.92 21.37 18.29
C GLN A 176 -4.91 21.19 17.14
N ASN A 177 -5.65 20.07 17.15
CA ASN A 177 -6.62 19.65 16.12
C ASN A 177 -6.04 19.02 14.83
N THR A 178 -4.77 18.64 14.80
CA THR A 178 -4.24 17.84 13.69
C THR A 178 -4.33 16.35 14.05
N VAL A 179 -5.10 15.59 13.29
CA VAL A 179 -5.17 14.12 13.42
C VAL A 179 -4.02 13.50 12.64
N VAL A 180 -3.28 12.61 13.29
CA VAL A 180 -2.10 11.94 12.74
C VAL A 180 -2.33 10.44 12.65
N ARG A 181 -1.87 9.82 11.56
CA ARG A 181 -2.02 8.39 11.28
C ARG A 181 -0.81 7.57 11.69
N GLY A 182 -0.40 7.70 12.92
CA GLY A 182 0.73 6.99 13.51
C GLY A 182 1.01 7.49 14.91
N VAL A 183 1.99 6.90 15.55
CA VAL A 183 2.39 7.21 16.92
C VAL A 183 3.90 7.37 17.01
N TYR A 184 4.35 8.20 17.95
CA TYR A 184 5.78 8.45 18.18
C TYR A 184 6.46 7.35 18.99
N ASP A 185 5.71 6.66 19.85
CA ASP A 185 6.22 5.59 20.70
C ASP A 185 6.20 4.25 19.94
N GLY A 186 7.38 3.65 19.80
CA GLY A 186 7.52 2.31 19.21
C GLY A 186 6.89 1.23 20.07
N PHE A 187 6.51 0.12 19.43
CA PHE A 187 6.09 -1.10 20.10
C PHE A 187 7.31 -1.89 20.51
N VAL A 188 7.67 -1.83 21.80
CA VAL A 188 8.90 -2.43 22.34
C VAL A 188 8.64 -3.87 22.76
N ILE A 189 9.31 -4.84 22.11
CA ILE A 189 9.30 -6.25 22.48
C ILE A 189 10.46 -6.52 23.44
N PRO A 190 10.19 -6.90 24.69
CA PRO A 190 11.25 -7.22 25.65
C PRO A 190 12.02 -8.47 25.20
N SER A 191 13.34 -8.42 25.23
CA SER A 191 14.24 -9.57 25.06
C SER A 191 14.13 -10.30 23.72
N SER A 192 14.10 -9.60 22.62
CA SER A 192 14.23 -10.20 21.29
C SER A 192 15.70 -10.60 21.03
N GLY A 193 15.90 -11.90 20.79
CA GLY A 193 17.18 -12.38 20.26
C GLY A 193 17.30 -11.92 18.79
N ARG A 194 18.34 -11.18 18.47
CA ARG A 194 18.55 -10.72 17.09
C ARG A 194 18.98 -11.88 16.21
N HIS A 195 18.20 -12.20 15.21
CA HIS A 195 18.57 -13.05 14.10
C HIS A 195 18.78 -12.14 12.89
N ARG A 196 19.96 -12.19 12.27
CA ARG A 196 20.26 -11.35 11.12
C ARG A 196 19.64 -11.97 9.88
N ALA A 197 18.51 -11.47 9.42
CA ALA A 197 17.96 -11.73 8.10
C ALA A 197 18.59 -10.79 7.05
N ALA A 198 18.44 -11.12 5.79
CA ALA A 198 18.86 -10.25 4.70
C ALA A 198 17.64 -9.52 4.17
N ARG A 199 17.69 -8.20 4.13
CA ARG A 199 16.64 -7.38 3.52
C ARG A 199 16.34 -7.83 2.10
N ARG A 200 15.09 -8.14 1.80
CA ARG A 200 14.65 -8.53 0.46
C ARG A 200 14.44 -7.29 -0.41
N ARG A 201 14.87 -7.38 -1.67
CA ARG A 201 14.65 -6.31 -2.64
C ARG A 201 13.16 -6.23 -3.00
N GLU A 202 12.57 -5.06 -2.86
CA GLU A 202 11.22 -4.77 -3.35
C GLU A 202 11.17 -4.87 -4.88
N ARG A 203 10.26 -5.69 -5.39
CA ARG A 203 10.03 -5.91 -6.83
C ARG A 203 8.62 -5.42 -7.23
N TRP A 204 8.21 -4.31 -6.64
CA TRP A 204 6.95 -3.60 -6.87
C TRP A 204 7.14 -2.11 -6.64
N LEU A 205 6.08 -1.33 -6.89
CA LEU A 205 6.06 0.10 -6.59
C LEU A 205 5.30 0.34 -5.29
N THR A 206 5.91 1.06 -4.35
CA THR A 206 5.25 1.52 -3.13
C THR A 206 5.15 3.04 -3.13
N LEU A 207 3.93 3.57 -3.06
CA LEU A 207 3.65 4.99 -2.90
C LEU A 207 3.17 5.26 -1.48
N SER A 208 4.00 5.89 -0.66
CA SER A 208 3.72 6.23 0.73
C SER A 208 3.29 7.68 0.88
N ALA A 209 2.38 7.94 1.82
CA ALA A 209 1.82 9.27 2.07
C ALA A 209 2.83 10.28 2.60
N CYS A 210 3.89 9.81 3.24
CA CYS A 210 4.94 10.65 3.83
C CYS A 210 6.26 9.87 3.86
N ARG A 211 7.35 10.60 4.11
CA ARG A 211 8.67 10.01 4.38
C ARG A 211 8.73 9.50 5.82
N ASP A 212 9.67 8.59 6.11
CA ASP A 212 9.82 7.88 7.38
C ASP A 212 9.90 8.80 8.60
N TYR A 213 10.49 9.99 8.45
CA TYR A 213 10.63 11.02 9.50
C TYR A 213 9.49 12.05 9.50
N GLN A 214 8.47 11.91 8.67
CA GLN A 214 7.34 12.84 8.55
C GLN A 214 6.07 12.25 9.15
N LEU A 215 5.18 13.13 9.61
CA LEU A 215 3.86 12.74 10.08
C LEU A 215 2.88 12.70 8.92
N ASN A 216 2.14 11.61 8.79
CA ASN A 216 0.98 11.54 7.93
C ASN A 216 -0.23 12.15 8.63
N GLN A 217 -0.82 13.17 8.04
CA GLN A 217 -1.90 13.97 8.60
C GLN A 217 -3.19 13.76 7.80
N GLU A 218 -4.33 13.80 8.49
CA GLU A 218 -5.63 13.87 7.83
C GLU A 218 -5.90 15.27 7.28
N LEU A 219 -6.72 15.34 6.23
CA LEU A 219 -7.33 16.57 5.75
C LEU A 219 -8.43 17.02 6.74
N PRO A 220 -8.91 18.28 6.65
CA PRO A 220 -9.95 18.81 7.54
C PRO A 220 -11.28 18.02 7.51
N ASP A 221 -11.56 17.29 6.44
CA ASP A 221 -12.73 16.43 6.30
C ASP A 221 -12.52 15.01 6.86
N GLY A 222 -11.32 14.73 7.39
CA GLY A 222 -10.91 13.46 7.93
C GLY A 222 -10.32 12.48 6.89
N SER A 223 -10.25 12.83 5.62
CA SER A 223 -9.65 11.97 4.61
C SER A 223 -8.13 11.90 4.78
N GLY A 224 -7.53 10.76 4.49
CA GLY A 224 -6.08 10.64 4.34
C GLY A 224 -5.60 11.42 3.13
N ARG A 225 -4.46 12.09 3.27
CA ARG A 225 -3.97 12.98 2.20
C ARG A 225 -3.66 12.21 0.92
N LEU A 226 -3.05 11.02 1.03
CA LEU A 226 -2.72 10.22 -0.14
C LEU A 226 -3.99 9.65 -0.77
N SER A 227 -4.87 9.08 0.03
CA SER A 227 -6.14 8.53 -0.44
C SER A 227 -7.00 9.56 -1.16
N ALA A 228 -7.11 10.77 -0.58
CA ALA A 228 -7.84 11.88 -1.19
C ALA A 228 -7.18 12.35 -2.50
N ALA A 229 -5.84 12.45 -2.54
CA ALA A 229 -5.11 12.84 -3.75
C ALA A 229 -5.34 11.82 -4.87
N LEU A 230 -5.18 10.52 -4.60
CA LEU A 230 -5.39 9.45 -5.58
C LEU A 230 -6.81 9.46 -6.14
N CYS A 231 -7.81 9.59 -5.26
CA CYS A 231 -9.22 9.62 -5.69
C CYS A 231 -9.56 10.87 -6.51
N THR A 232 -9.05 12.04 -6.11
CA THR A 232 -9.36 13.31 -6.77
C THR A 232 -8.64 13.45 -8.11
N LEU A 233 -7.39 13.00 -8.17
CA LEU A 233 -6.51 13.22 -9.33
C LEU A 233 -6.45 12.03 -10.29
N ALA A 234 -7.18 10.94 -10.06
CA ALA A 234 -7.05 9.67 -10.80
C ALA A 234 -6.97 9.83 -12.32
N ALA A 235 -7.85 10.66 -12.91
CA ALA A 235 -7.85 10.94 -14.36
C ALA A 235 -6.62 11.73 -14.82
N GLU A 236 -6.11 12.62 -13.97
CA GLU A 236 -4.95 13.46 -14.25
C GLU A 236 -3.63 12.75 -14.04
N LEU A 237 -3.61 11.70 -13.20
CA LEU A 237 -2.42 10.88 -12.93
C LEU A 237 -2.16 9.84 -14.01
N CYS A 238 -3.16 9.52 -14.84
CA CYS A 238 -3.03 8.52 -15.89
C CYS A 238 -1.94 8.87 -16.91
N GLY A 239 -1.00 7.96 -17.10
CA GLY A 239 0.09 8.07 -18.07
C GLY A 239 1.24 9.00 -17.67
N LEU A 240 1.24 9.56 -16.47
CA LEU A 240 2.36 10.35 -15.97
C LEU A 240 3.56 9.45 -15.60
N GLU A 241 4.76 9.99 -15.76
CA GLU A 241 5.95 9.40 -15.18
C GLU A 241 5.92 9.53 -13.64
N ASN A 242 6.68 8.68 -12.93
CA ASN A 242 6.61 8.60 -11.47
C ASN A 242 6.94 9.94 -10.77
N ASP A 243 7.92 10.68 -11.27
CA ASP A 243 8.28 11.99 -10.73
C ASP A 243 7.18 13.04 -10.96
N GLU A 244 6.54 13.03 -12.13
CA GLU A 244 5.41 13.93 -12.44
C GLU A 244 4.20 13.61 -11.55
N LEU A 245 3.94 12.32 -11.33
CA LEU A 245 2.89 11.86 -10.42
C LEU A 245 3.15 12.33 -8.99
N LEU A 246 4.37 12.15 -8.48
CA LEU A 246 4.76 12.64 -7.15
C LEU A 246 4.64 14.16 -7.02
N ALA A 247 5.07 14.91 -8.05
CA ALA A 247 4.94 16.36 -8.08
C ALA A 247 3.47 16.81 -8.00
N LYS A 248 2.58 16.14 -8.74
CA LYS A 248 1.15 16.44 -8.76
C LYS A 248 0.46 16.13 -7.43
N ILE A 249 0.81 15.01 -6.79
CA ILE A 249 0.31 14.68 -5.44
C ILE A 249 0.84 15.70 -4.41
N SER A 250 2.12 16.09 -4.50
CA SER A 250 2.71 17.12 -3.63
C SER A 250 1.99 18.46 -3.78
N GLU A 251 1.62 18.85 -5.01
CA GLU A 251 0.83 20.06 -5.25
C GLU A 251 -0.56 19.97 -4.61
N PHE A 252 -1.21 18.81 -4.70
CA PHE A 252 -2.48 18.55 -4.01
C PHE A 252 -2.35 18.72 -2.50
N TYR A 253 -1.29 18.17 -1.89
CA TYR A 253 -1.00 18.32 -0.46
C TYR A 253 -0.85 19.79 -0.06
N ASN A 254 -0.09 20.55 -0.85
CA ASN A 254 0.15 21.98 -0.59
C ASN A 254 -1.13 22.82 -0.66
N ARG A 255 -2.03 22.50 -1.59
CA ARG A 255 -3.30 23.21 -1.75
C ARG A 255 -4.31 22.91 -0.64
N ASN A 256 -4.36 21.64 -0.20
CA ASN A 256 -5.41 21.16 0.70
C ASN A 256 -4.95 21.03 2.16
N GLY A 257 -3.63 20.99 2.42
CA GLY A 257 -3.04 20.89 3.74
C GLY A 257 -2.64 22.25 4.38
N ALA A 258 -3.14 23.35 3.88
CA ALA A 258 -2.64 24.72 4.11
C ALA A 258 -2.63 25.23 5.57
N ARG A 259 -3.14 24.47 6.55
CA ARG A 259 -3.12 24.85 7.97
C ARG A 259 -2.02 24.15 8.78
N SER A 260 -1.37 23.15 8.24
CA SER A 260 -0.32 22.45 8.96
C SER A 260 1.06 23.02 8.61
N ARG A 261 1.82 23.37 9.65
CA ARG A 261 3.23 23.78 9.53
C ARG A 261 4.18 22.58 9.45
N LEU A 262 3.66 21.36 9.58
CA LEU A 262 4.47 20.14 9.49
C LEU A 262 4.59 19.72 8.03
N PRO A 263 5.81 19.58 7.50
CA PRO A 263 6.00 19.13 6.14
C PRO A 263 5.52 17.68 5.97
N GLN A 264 4.84 17.43 4.86
CA GLN A 264 4.49 16.09 4.43
C GLN A 264 4.65 16.02 2.91
N ALA A 265 5.41 15.06 2.45
CA ALA A 265 5.64 14.82 1.03
C ALA A 265 5.48 13.34 0.72
N PRO A 266 4.77 12.98 -0.36
CA PRO A 266 4.70 11.59 -0.80
C PRO A 266 6.08 11.12 -1.25
N ILE A 267 6.32 9.82 -1.11
CA ILE A 267 7.52 9.17 -1.60
C ILE A 267 7.14 7.90 -2.36
N MET A 268 7.95 7.54 -3.34
CA MET A 268 7.82 6.29 -4.08
C MET A 268 9.11 5.49 -3.98
N THR A 269 9.00 4.19 -3.72
CA THR A 269 10.10 3.23 -3.63
C THR A 269 9.87 2.03 -4.53
N GLY A 270 10.87 1.16 -4.65
CA GLY A 270 10.80 -0.08 -5.42
C GLY A 270 11.24 0.07 -6.87
N GLU A 271 10.53 -0.52 -7.82
CA GLU A 271 10.90 -0.60 -9.26
C GLU A 271 10.55 0.67 -10.04
N THR A 272 10.91 1.85 -9.52
CA THR A 272 10.55 3.17 -10.09
C THR A 272 11.15 3.43 -11.48
N ASP A 273 12.26 2.80 -11.82
CA ASP A 273 12.96 2.97 -13.10
C ASP A 273 12.36 2.10 -14.22
N ILE A 274 11.55 1.10 -13.87
CA ILE A 274 11.06 0.08 -14.81
C ILE A 274 9.55 0.18 -15.00
N ARG A 275 8.81 0.62 -13.96
CA ARG A 275 7.36 0.61 -13.90
C ARG A 275 6.82 1.99 -13.55
N ARG A 276 5.63 2.30 -14.05
CA ARG A 276 4.93 3.53 -13.68
C ARG A 276 3.74 3.20 -12.80
N PHE A 277 3.65 3.89 -11.67
CA PHE A 277 2.50 3.78 -10.78
C PHE A 277 1.20 4.20 -11.49
N SER A 278 1.31 5.15 -12.41
CA SER A 278 0.19 5.68 -13.20
C SER A 278 -0.52 4.63 -14.07
N ASP A 279 0.11 3.48 -14.34
CA ASP A 279 -0.48 2.41 -15.16
C ASP A 279 -1.65 1.68 -14.43
N ILE A 280 -1.86 1.97 -13.13
CA ILE A 280 -3.09 1.57 -12.43
C ILE A 280 -4.32 2.38 -12.88
N PHE A 281 -4.13 3.56 -13.46
CA PHE A 281 -5.21 4.38 -13.97
C PHE A 281 -5.48 4.09 -15.45
N VAL A 282 -6.72 4.29 -15.88
CA VAL A 282 -7.09 4.16 -17.29
C VAL A 282 -7.50 5.53 -17.85
N LYS A 283 -7.08 5.82 -19.06
CA LYS A 283 -7.50 7.02 -19.74
C LYS A 283 -9.02 6.97 -19.94
N ARG A 284 -9.70 8.00 -19.51
CA ARG A 284 -11.14 8.18 -19.78
C ARG A 284 -11.26 8.97 -21.08
N ASP A 285 -11.97 8.41 -22.05
CA ASP A 285 -12.35 9.11 -23.30
C ASP A 285 -13.39 10.20 -23.02
#